data_b85e0aadb324da6285a5407fafa41e8c
#
_entry.id   b85e0aadb324da6285a5407fafa41e8c
#
_cell.length_a   1.000
_cell.length_b   1.000
_cell.length_c   1.000
_cell.angle_alpha   90.00
_cell.angle_beta   90.00
_cell.angle_gamma   90.00
#
_symmetry.space_group_name_H-M   'P 1'
#
loop_
_entity.id
_entity.type
_entity.pdbx_description
1 polymer ?
#
loop_
_entity_poly.entity_id
_entity_poly.type
_entity_poly.pdbx_seq_one_letter_code
_entity_poly.pdbx_strand_id
1 'polypeptide(L)'
;MARQRIIGHHSVLLRTNEFLESPFIRFRSFNTFKASMRSNSSRFQEQIMTSATQDLKPVLFVLTSHSVKGETGESTGFYLGEVTHPLAVLDAAGIPVEFASIAGGEPPVDGLDLNDAVNARYWNSEGYRHAIRNTSRLSDVDPKDYSAIFFAGGHGAMWDFPTSPAVNSVARDIYEAGGVVAAVCHGPAALVNITLSSGAHLVAGKNVAAFTDDEERAVKLDKTVPFLLASTLSARGAHHHPAADWAAKIVVDGRLVTGQNPQSATGVGEALRDLLTP
;
A
#
# COMPACT_ATOMS: atom_id res chain seq x y z
N MET A 1 -60.87 5.51 38.73
CA MET A 1 -60.50 6.88 39.12
C MET A 1 -59.21 7.21 38.32
N ALA A 2 -59.32 8.29 37.61
CA ALA A 2 -58.35 8.85 36.68
C ALA A 2 -57.06 9.33 37.35
N ARG A 3 -55.95 9.34 36.60
CA ARG A 3 -55.21 10.55 36.20
C ARG A 3 -54.05 10.24 35.21
N GLN A 4 -54.19 10.89 34.08
CA GLN A 4 -53.15 11.18 33.09
C GLN A 4 -52.03 12.08 33.63
N ARG A 5 -50.82 12.00 33.01
CA ARG A 5 -49.94 13.13 32.62
C ARG A 5 -48.79 12.55 31.77
N ILE A 6 -48.77 12.85 30.50
CA ILE A 6 -48.19 13.98 29.74
C ILE A 6 -46.66 13.83 29.57
N ILE A 7 -46.29 13.44 28.41
CA ILE A 7 -45.42 13.96 27.31
C ILE A 7 -44.13 14.67 27.76
N GLY A 8 -43.00 14.17 27.27
CA GLY A 8 -41.75 14.87 27.12
C GLY A 8 -41.01 14.35 25.89
N HIS A 9 -41.21 14.98 24.71
CA HIS A 9 -40.38 14.81 23.51
C HIS A 9 -38.99 15.38 23.80
N HIS A 10 -37.96 14.53 23.77
CA HIS A 10 -36.60 14.95 23.58
C HIS A 10 -36.20 14.53 22.18
N SER A 11 -36.16 15.50 21.29
CA SER A 11 -35.53 15.40 19.98
C SER A 11 -34.03 15.24 20.19
N VAL A 12 -33.50 14.04 19.92
CA VAL A 12 -32.06 13.82 19.77
C VAL A 12 -31.69 14.27 18.39
N LEU A 13 -31.02 15.40 18.30
CA LEU A 13 -30.30 15.86 17.12
C LEU A 13 -29.19 14.85 16.80
N LEU A 14 -29.44 14.03 15.82
CA LEU A 14 -28.39 13.25 15.15
C LEU A 14 -27.45 14.26 14.47
N ARG A 15 -26.27 14.46 15.05
CA ARG A 15 -25.15 15.08 14.33
C ARG A 15 -24.72 14.08 13.27
N THR A 16 -24.97 14.40 12.03
CA THR A 16 -24.36 13.76 10.88
C THR A 16 -22.87 14.05 10.95
N ASN A 17 -22.07 13.04 11.26
CA ASN A 17 -20.64 13.06 10.99
C ASN A 17 -20.48 13.10 9.47
N GLU A 18 -20.14 14.25 8.93
CA GLU A 18 -19.60 14.36 7.59
C GLU A 18 -18.22 13.67 7.60
N PHE A 19 -18.19 12.46 7.09
CA PHE A 19 -16.93 11.78 6.75
C PHE A 19 -16.30 12.57 5.60
N LEU A 20 -15.19 13.25 5.90
CA LEU A 20 -14.34 13.83 4.88
C LEU A 20 -13.77 12.70 4.04
N GLU A 21 -14.26 12.55 2.83
CA GLU A 21 -13.63 11.69 1.82
C GLU A 21 -12.22 12.20 1.57
N SER A 22 -11.24 11.28 1.52
CA SER A 22 -9.87 11.62 1.19
C SER A 22 -9.79 12.17 -0.25
N PRO A 23 -9.35 13.40 -0.46
CA PRO A 23 -9.32 14.01 -1.80
C PRO A 23 -8.21 13.48 -2.71
N PHE A 24 -7.36 12.56 -2.23
CA PHE A 24 -6.11 12.18 -2.90
C PHE A 24 -6.11 10.80 -3.55
N ILE A 25 -7.20 10.05 -3.49
CA ILE A 25 -7.36 8.83 -4.30
C ILE A 25 -7.80 9.24 -5.70
N ARG A 26 -6.88 9.20 -6.68
CA ARG A 26 -7.18 9.58 -8.06
C ARG A 26 -7.91 8.44 -8.78
N PHE A 27 -9.11 8.76 -9.29
CA PHE A 27 -9.82 7.92 -10.25
C PHE A 27 -9.51 8.41 -11.66
N ARG A 28 -9.07 7.54 -12.57
CA ARG A 28 -9.14 7.84 -14.00
C ARG A 28 -10.61 7.78 -14.43
N SER A 29 -11.33 8.87 -14.24
CA SER A 29 -12.64 9.07 -14.82
C SER A 29 -12.62 10.31 -15.69
N PHE A 30 -12.84 10.14 -16.97
CA PHE A 30 -13.15 11.24 -17.89
C PHE A 30 -14.53 11.78 -17.52
N ASN A 31 -14.60 12.97 -16.93
CA ASN A 31 -15.77 13.83 -17.14
C ASN A 31 -15.47 15.31 -16.91
N THR A 32 -15.85 16.07 -17.90
CA THR A 32 -15.82 17.52 -18.01
C THR A 32 -16.99 18.18 -17.28
N PHE A 33 -16.72 19.38 -16.71
CA PHE A 33 -17.60 20.53 -16.59
C PHE A 33 -18.35 20.82 -15.28
N LYS A 34 -17.99 21.85 -14.56
CA LYS A 34 -18.54 23.22 -14.49
C LYS A 34 -17.97 24.06 -13.35
N ALA A 35 -17.40 25.21 -13.69
CA ALA A 35 -16.96 26.25 -12.76
C ALA A 35 -18.13 27.18 -12.40
N SER A 36 -18.20 27.60 -11.12
CA SER A 36 -18.93 28.77 -10.68
C SER A 36 -18.12 29.60 -9.68
N MET A 37 -18.20 30.90 -9.81
CA MET A 37 -17.36 31.96 -9.25
C MET A 37 -17.28 32.02 -7.73
N ARG A 38 -16.05 32.17 -7.18
CA ARG A 38 -15.77 32.67 -5.82
C ARG A 38 -14.67 33.74 -5.86
N SER A 39 -14.62 34.60 -4.83
CA SER A 39 -13.88 35.89 -4.80
C SER A 39 -12.35 35.80 -4.78
N ASN A 40 -11.66 36.89 -5.21
CA ASN A 40 -10.24 36.89 -5.58
C ASN A 40 -9.19 36.69 -4.47
N SER A 41 -9.48 36.85 -3.20
CA SER A 41 -8.47 36.69 -2.14
C SER A 41 -8.34 35.23 -1.66
N SER A 42 -9.41 34.45 -1.67
CA SER A 42 -9.35 32.99 -1.41
C SER A 42 -8.70 32.23 -2.57
N ARG A 43 -8.83 32.75 -3.80
CA ARG A 43 -8.20 32.17 -4.98
C ARG A 43 -6.66 32.20 -4.96
N PHE A 44 -6.05 33.23 -4.38
CA PHE A 44 -4.60 33.33 -4.35
C PHE A 44 -3.97 32.36 -3.34
N GLN A 45 -4.61 32.13 -2.20
CA GLN A 45 -4.14 31.12 -1.23
C GLN A 45 -4.44 29.69 -1.69
N GLU A 46 -5.59 29.43 -2.28
CA GLU A 46 -5.88 28.13 -2.92
C GLU A 46 -4.95 27.86 -4.13
N GLN A 47 -4.63 28.87 -4.95
CA GLN A 47 -3.70 28.72 -6.06
C GLN A 47 -2.26 28.44 -5.63
N ILE A 48 -1.79 28.97 -4.52
CA ILE A 48 -0.43 28.69 -4.00
C ILE A 48 -0.39 27.27 -3.40
N MET A 49 -1.42 26.84 -2.70
CA MET A 49 -1.51 25.47 -2.17
C MET A 49 -1.78 24.42 -3.25
N THR A 50 -2.58 24.72 -4.28
CA THR A 50 -2.84 23.82 -5.40
C THR A 50 -1.68 23.74 -6.39
N SER A 51 -0.84 24.78 -6.50
CA SER A 51 0.33 24.77 -7.39
C SER A 51 1.47 23.89 -6.89
N ALA A 52 1.62 23.70 -5.57
CA ALA A 52 2.68 22.87 -5.00
C ALA A 52 2.34 21.36 -5.00
N THR A 53 1.05 21.01 -5.12
CA THR A 53 0.61 19.60 -5.14
C THR A 53 0.30 19.07 -6.53
N GLN A 54 0.38 19.91 -7.58
CA GLN A 54 -0.07 19.55 -8.94
C GLN A 54 0.94 18.73 -9.75
N ASP A 55 2.19 18.52 -9.27
CA ASP A 55 3.25 17.85 -10.03
C ASP A 55 3.78 16.54 -9.40
N LEU A 56 3.26 16.10 -8.25
CA LEU A 56 3.69 14.82 -7.67
C LEU A 56 3.04 13.65 -8.43
N LYS A 57 3.89 12.89 -9.13
CA LYS A 57 3.45 11.61 -9.69
C LYS A 57 3.00 10.68 -8.56
N PRO A 58 1.93 9.90 -8.77
CA PRO A 58 1.41 8.98 -7.75
C PRO A 58 2.42 7.91 -7.36
N VAL A 59 2.20 7.32 -6.20
CA VAL A 59 2.80 6.06 -5.77
C VAL A 59 1.91 4.93 -6.25
N LEU A 60 2.50 3.95 -6.93
CA LEU A 60 1.79 2.74 -7.35
C LEU A 60 1.81 1.71 -6.22
N PHE A 61 0.66 1.41 -5.62
CA PHE A 61 0.49 0.29 -4.69
C PHE A 61 0.15 -0.98 -5.45
N VAL A 62 0.98 -2.01 -5.29
CA VAL A 62 0.81 -3.30 -5.98
C VAL A 62 0.36 -4.35 -4.98
N LEU A 63 -0.74 -5.03 -5.32
CA LEU A 63 -1.40 -6.04 -4.52
C LEU A 63 -1.32 -7.40 -5.20
N THR A 64 -1.21 -8.46 -4.38
CA THR A 64 -1.31 -9.83 -4.89
C THR A 64 -2.70 -10.13 -5.45
N SER A 65 -2.76 -10.97 -6.46
CA SER A 65 -4.01 -11.58 -6.95
C SER A 65 -4.14 -13.04 -6.51
N HIS A 66 -3.19 -13.55 -5.75
CA HIS A 66 -3.19 -14.93 -5.28
C HIS A 66 -4.07 -15.10 -4.04
N SER A 67 -4.94 -16.10 -4.03
CA SER A 67 -6.03 -16.23 -3.05
C SER A 67 -5.98 -17.47 -2.15
N VAL A 68 -5.02 -18.39 -2.33
CA VAL A 68 -4.96 -19.66 -1.59
C VAL A 68 -3.54 -19.95 -1.11
N LYS A 69 -3.37 -20.33 0.16
CA LYS A 69 -2.08 -20.70 0.75
C LYS A 69 -1.63 -22.08 0.29
N GLY A 70 -0.92 -22.15 -0.83
CA GLY A 70 -0.43 -23.42 -1.37
C GLY A 70 -1.56 -24.46 -1.55
N GLU A 71 -1.33 -25.69 -1.06
CA GLU A 71 -2.30 -26.78 -1.14
C GLU A 71 -3.19 -26.91 0.12
N THR A 72 -3.14 -25.94 1.05
CA THR A 72 -3.90 -26.03 2.30
C THR A 72 -5.40 -25.81 2.12
N GLY A 73 -5.80 -25.14 1.05
CA GLY A 73 -7.19 -24.69 0.83
C GLY A 73 -7.57 -23.46 1.65
N GLU A 74 -6.67 -22.93 2.51
CA GLU A 74 -6.92 -21.72 3.27
C GLU A 74 -6.80 -20.48 2.38
N SER A 75 -7.71 -19.52 2.59
CA SER A 75 -7.66 -18.25 1.86
C SER A 75 -6.47 -17.39 2.29
N THR A 76 -5.99 -16.57 1.35
CA THR A 76 -5.00 -15.52 1.57
C THR A 76 -5.25 -14.35 0.62
N GLY A 77 -4.41 -13.34 0.67
CA GLY A 77 -4.50 -12.15 -0.15
C GLY A 77 -3.47 -11.12 0.32
N PHE A 78 -3.72 -9.83 0.02
CA PHE A 78 -2.96 -8.75 0.62
C PHE A 78 -3.42 -8.51 2.07
N TYR A 79 -2.48 -8.14 2.95
CA TYR A 79 -2.81 -7.82 4.34
C TYR A 79 -3.31 -6.38 4.46
N LEU A 80 -4.56 -6.19 4.94
CA LEU A 80 -5.23 -4.89 4.88
C LEU A 80 -4.41 -3.77 5.55
N GLY A 81 -3.89 -4.00 6.77
CA GLY A 81 -3.12 -2.99 7.50
C GLY A 81 -1.85 -2.54 6.78
N GLU A 82 -1.27 -3.39 5.94
CA GLU A 82 -0.07 -3.07 5.16
C GLU A 82 -0.36 -2.20 3.92
N VAL A 83 -1.62 -2.03 3.61
CA VAL A 83 -2.09 -1.09 2.58
C VAL A 83 -2.58 0.20 3.24
N THR A 84 -3.45 0.09 4.23
CA THR A 84 -4.15 1.25 4.80
C THR A 84 -3.24 2.15 5.64
N HIS A 85 -2.30 1.59 6.40
CA HIS A 85 -1.39 2.38 7.24
C HIS A 85 -0.40 3.22 6.40
N PRO A 86 0.34 2.68 5.41
CA PRO A 86 1.15 3.51 4.53
C PRO A 86 0.31 4.50 3.72
N LEU A 87 -0.88 4.07 3.24
CA LEU A 87 -1.82 4.96 2.55
C LEU A 87 -2.20 6.16 3.41
N ALA A 88 -2.48 5.96 4.72
CA ALA A 88 -2.82 7.04 5.62
C ALA A 88 -1.69 8.07 5.78
N VAL A 89 -0.44 7.62 5.79
CA VAL A 89 0.73 8.51 5.84
C VAL A 89 0.85 9.33 4.56
N LEU A 90 0.72 8.70 3.39
CA LEU A 90 0.84 9.37 2.10
C LEU A 90 -0.34 10.33 1.86
N ASP A 91 -1.56 9.91 2.21
CA ASP A 91 -2.77 10.72 2.13
C ASP A 91 -2.66 11.99 2.99
N ALA A 92 -2.17 11.87 4.22
CA ALA A 92 -1.92 13.00 5.10
C ALA A 92 -0.87 13.98 4.56
N ALA A 93 0.06 13.49 3.74
CA ALA A 93 1.09 14.30 3.07
C ALA A 93 0.63 14.84 1.70
N GLY A 94 -0.57 14.51 1.24
CA GLY A 94 -1.07 14.92 -0.07
C GLY A 94 -0.41 14.18 -1.25
N ILE A 95 0.23 13.05 -1.02
CA ILE A 95 0.87 12.23 -2.05
C ILE A 95 -0.19 11.30 -2.66
N PRO A 96 -0.49 11.41 -3.95
CA PRO A 96 -1.50 10.57 -4.58
C PRO A 96 -1.06 9.11 -4.68
N VAL A 97 -2.02 8.19 -4.54
CA VAL A 97 -1.81 6.75 -4.62
C VAL A 97 -2.76 6.16 -5.66
N GLU A 98 -2.24 5.27 -6.48
CA GLU A 98 -3.01 4.43 -7.40
C GLU A 98 -2.76 2.95 -7.10
N PHE A 99 -3.74 2.10 -7.41
CA PHE A 99 -3.68 0.67 -7.11
C PHE A 99 -3.59 -0.16 -8.37
N ALA A 100 -2.68 -1.13 -8.35
CA ALA A 100 -2.63 -2.21 -9.31
C ALA A 100 -2.62 -3.55 -8.57
N SER A 101 -3.04 -4.61 -9.25
CA SER A 101 -2.81 -5.99 -8.81
C SER A 101 -2.26 -6.81 -9.97
N ILE A 102 -1.72 -7.99 -9.68
CA ILE A 102 -1.10 -8.81 -10.73
C ILE A 102 -2.08 -9.11 -11.86
N ALA A 103 -3.33 -9.45 -11.54
CA ALA A 103 -4.36 -9.80 -12.53
C ALA A 103 -5.30 -8.63 -12.90
N GLY A 104 -5.27 -7.52 -12.15
CA GLY A 104 -6.29 -6.47 -12.22
C GLY A 104 -7.61 -6.87 -11.55
N GLY A 105 -8.52 -5.93 -11.38
CA GLY A 105 -9.81 -6.13 -10.72
C GLY A 105 -9.70 -6.16 -9.20
N GLU A 106 -10.60 -6.87 -8.52
CA GLU A 106 -10.63 -6.94 -7.05
C GLU A 106 -9.64 -8.00 -6.54
N PRO A 107 -8.54 -7.61 -5.85
CA PRO A 107 -7.59 -8.55 -5.28
C PRO A 107 -8.16 -9.18 -3.99
N PRO A 108 -7.76 -10.41 -3.64
CA PRO A 108 -8.14 -11.05 -2.39
C PRO A 108 -7.52 -10.33 -1.20
N VAL A 109 -8.27 -10.20 -0.10
CA VAL A 109 -7.84 -9.55 1.14
C VAL A 109 -7.61 -10.57 2.25
N ASP A 110 -6.55 -10.38 3.02
CA ASP A 110 -6.22 -11.08 4.26
C ASP A 110 -6.11 -10.05 5.40
N GLY A 111 -6.13 -10.52 6.66
CA GLY A 111 -5.96 -9.65 7.82
C GLY A 111 -7.01 -8.54 7.93
N LEU A 112 -8.27 -8.84 7.62
CA LEU A 112 -9.38 -7.88 7.69
C LEU A 112 -9.75 -7.58 9.15
N ASP A 113 -8.90 -6.81 9.84
CA ASP A 113 -9.18 -6.32 11.20
C ASP A 113 -9.76 -4.90 11.14
N LEU A 114 -11.07 -4.80 11.36
CA LEU A 114 -11.79 -3.52 11.41
C LEU A 114 -11.88 -2.93 12.83
N ASN A 115 -11.28 -3.55 13.85
CA ASN A 115 -11.06 -2.91 15.14
C ASN A 115 -9.91 -1.90 15.07
N ASP A 116 -9.00 -2.06 14.13
CA ASP A 116 -8.03 -1.02 13.79
C ASP A 116 -8.74 0.16 13.12
N ALA A 117 -8.58 1.35 13.70
CA ALA A 117 -9.30 2.55 13.26
C ALA A 117 -8.88 3.02 11.86
N VAL A 118 -7.60 2.79 11.46
CA VAL A 118 -7.10 3.14 10.14
C VAL A 118 -7.68 2.19 9.10
N ASN A 119 -7.67 0.88 9.37
CA ASN A 119 -8.31 -0.11 8.53
C ASN A 119 -9.80 0.19 8.34
N ALA A 120 -10.53 0.44 9.44
CA ALA A 120 -11.95 0.74 9.40
C ALA A 120 -12.25 2.01 8.59
N ARG A 121 -11.44 3.07 8.74
CA ARG A 121 -11.59 4.33 8.00
C ARG A 121 -11.58 4.07 6.49
N TYR A 122 -10.55 3.38 5.98
CA TYR A 122 -10.41 3.14 4.55
C TYR A 122 -11.40 2.09 4.05
N TRP A 123 -11.56 0.98 4.78
CA TRP A 123 -12.46 -0.11 4.35
C TRP A 123 -13.92 0.32 4.25
N ASN A 124 -14.36 1.29 5.07
CA ASN A 124 -15.71 1.85 5.01
C ASN A 124 -15.82 3.03 4.04
N SER A 125 -14.72 3.51 3.45
CA SER A 125 -14.74 4.56 2.43
C SER A 125 -15.16 3.97 1.07
N GLU A 126 -16.18 4.57 0.44
CA GLU A 126 -16.64 4.16 -0.88
C GLU A 126 -15.54 4.37 -1.94
N GLY A 127 -14.78 5.47 -1.84
CA GLY A 127 -13.64 5.76 -2.71
C GLY A 127 -12.58 4.68 -2.66
N TYR A 128 -12.13 4.29 -1.47
CA TYR A 128 -11.16 3.22 -1.30
C TYR A 128 -11.71 1.87 -1.82
N ARG A 129 -12.95 1.53 -1.46
CA ARG A 129 -13.59 0.29 -1.93
C ARG A 129 -13.70 0.23 -3.45
N HIS A 130 -14.02 1.36 -4.08
CA HIS A 130 -14.07 1.45 -5.53
C HIS A 130 -12.67 1.25 -6.13
N ALA A 131 -11.63 1.90 -5.59
CA ALA A 131 -10.27 1.77 -6.08
C ALA A 131 -9.76 0.32 -5.98
N ILE A 132 -9.99 -0.35 -4.84
CA ILE A 132 -9.57 -1.74 -4.63
C ILE A 132 -10.32 -2.73 -5.55
N ARG A 133 -11.63 -2.51 -5.78
CA ARG A 133 -12.41 -3.38 -6.69
C ARG A 133 -12.02 -3.24 -8.16
N ASN A 134 -11.36 -2.15 -8.52
CA ASN A 134 -11.03 -1.81 -9.90
C ASN A 134 -9.53 -1.54 -10.07
N THR A 135 -8.67 -2.34 -9.44
CA THR A 135 -7.23 -2.19 -9.62
C THR A 135 -6.83 -2.40 -11.08
N SER A 136 -5.88 -1.60 -11.55
CA SER A 136 -5.28 -1.82 -12.87
C SER A 136 -4.52 -3.15 -12.88
N ARG A 137 -4.48 -3.84 -14.02
CA ARG A 137 -3.53 -4.96 -14.18
C ARG A 137 -2.12 -4.39 -14.25
N LEU A 138 -1.19 -4.95 -13.46
CA LEU A 138 0.18 -4.45 -13.38
C LEU A 138 0.90 -4.41 -14.73
N SER A 139 0.62 -5.36 -15.63
CA SER A 139 1.22 -5.37 -16.97
C SER A 139 0.78 -4.22 -17.88
N ASP A 140 -0.31 -3.54 -17.53
CA ASP A 140 -0.90 -2.48 -18.35
C ASP A 140 -0.51 -1.08 -17.83
N VAL A 141 0.31 -1.03 -16.76
CA VAL A 141 0.80 0.19 -16.12
C VAL A 141 1.99 0.76 -16.89
N ASP A 142 2.00 2.07 -17.17
CA ASP A 142 3.20 2.76 -17.65
C ASP A 142 4.07 3.20 -16.45
N PRO A 143 5.29 2.67 -16.26
CA PRO A 143 6.15 3.02 -15.13
C PRO A 143 6.50 4.52 -15.06
N LYS A 144 6.42 5.23 -16.18
CA LYS A 144 6.73 6.66 -16.27
C LYS A 144 5.71 7.55 -15.55
N ASP A 145 4.52 7.03 -15.28
CA ASP A 145 3.45 7.78 -14.60
C ASP A 145 3.66 7.84 -13.07
N TYR A 146 4.64 7.11 -12.51
CA TYR A 146 4.80 6.93 -11.07
C TYR A 146 6.14 7.43 -10.54
N SER A 147 6.11 8.00 -9.31
CA SER A 147 7.31 8.40 -8.57
C SER A 147 7.89 7.27 -7.73
N ALA A 148 7.06 6.29 -7.36
CA ALA A 148 7.43 5.14 -6.56
C ALA A 148 6.50 3.96 -6.82
N ILE A 149 6.99 2.76 -6.45
CA ILE A 149 6.20 1.54 -6.39
C ILE A 149 6.29 0.95 -4.97
N PHE A 150 5.16 0.55 -4.43
CA PHE A 150 5.03 -0.05 -3.10
C PHE A 150 4.37 -1.42 -3.22
N PHE A 151 5.03 -2.46 -2.73
CA PHE A 151 4.51 -3.82 -2.69
C PHE A 151 3.96 -4.13 -1.30
N ALA A 152 2.65 -4.24 -1.19
CA ALA A 152 2.00 -4.67 0.04
C ALA A 152 2.26 -6.16 0.28
N GLY A 153 2.37 -6.54 1.54
CA GLY A 153 2.50 -7.95 1.89
C GLY A 153 1.14 -8.65 2.06
N GLY A 154 1.14 -9.64 2.90
CA GLY A 154 0.18 -10.73 2.94
C GLY A 154 0.75 -11.94 2.23
N HIS A 155 0.44 -13.15 2.71
CA HIS A 155 1.09 -14.38 2.20
C HIS A 155 0.90 -14.61 0.71
N GLY A 156 -0.23 -14.15 0.11
CA GLY A 156 -0.47 -14.27 -1.32
C GLY A 156 0.67 -13.76 -2.20
N ALA A 157 1.37 -12.71 -1.75
CA ALA A 157 2.53 -12.12 -2.44
C ALA A 157 3.66 -13.13 -2.71
N MET A 158 3.78 -14.17 -1.88
CA MET A 158 4.81 -15.21 -2.03
C MET A 158 4.66 -16.04 -3.30
N TRP A 159 3.46 -16.15 -3.86
CA TRP A 159 3.18 -16.99 -5.03
C TRP A 159 3.25 -16.24 -6.35
N ASP A 160 2.71 -15.04 -6.43
CA ASP A 160 2.58 -14.35 -7.72
C ASP A 160 3.62 -13.25 -7.95
N PHE A 161 4.12 -12.56 -6.91
CA PHE A 161 5.10 -11.50 -7.11
C PHE A 161 6.43 -11.99 -7.70
N PRO A 162 7.08 -13.05 -7.17
CA PRO A 162 8.39 -13.48 -7.65
C PRO A 162 8.38 -13.96 -9.10
N THR A 163 7.23 -14.44 -9.57
CA THR A 163 7.09 -15.06 -10.90
C THR A 163 6.49 -14.12 -11.94
N SER A 164 6.04 -12.93 -11.55
CA SER A 164 5.42 -11.96 -12.45
C SER A 164 6.47 -11.18 -13.26
N PRO A 165 6.48 -11.29 -14.60
CA PRO A 165 7.35 -10.45 -15.43
C PRO A 165 7.04 -8.95 -15.28
N ALA A 166 5.76 -8.58 -15.03
CA ALA A 166 5.36 -7.20 -14.83
C ALA A 166 5.94 -6.61 -13.54
N VAL A 167 6.03 -7.39 -12.45
CA VAL A 167 6.72 -6.97 -11.22
C VAL A 167 8.16 -6.59 -11.53
N ASN A 168 8.88 -7.45 -12.24
CA ASN A 168 10.27 -7.19 -12.60
C ASN A 168 10.41 -5.92 -13.45
N SER A 169 9.67 -5.82 -14.57
CA SER A 169 9.83 -4.71 -15.52
C SER A 169 9.39 -3.38 -14.93
N VAL A 170 8.19 -3.31 -14.30
CA VAL A 170 7.66 -2.05 -13.78
C VAL A 170 8.50 -1.52 -12.63
N ALA A 171 8.89 -2.39 -11.68
CA ALA A 171 9.72 -1.96 -10.55
C ALA A 171 11.13 -1.56 -10.98
N ARG A 172 11.75 -2.31 -11.89
CA ARG A 172 13.05 -1.95 -12.48
C ARG A 172 12.98 -0.58 -13.13
N ASP A 173 12.00 -0.37 -14.01
CA ASP A 173 11.92 0.85 -14.82
C ASP A 173 11.63 2.09 -13.95
N ILE A 174 10.78 1.96 -12.90
CA ILE A 174 10.60 3.01 -11.90
C ILE A 174 11.91 3.28 -11.15
N TYR A 175 12.60 2.23 -10.69
CA TYR A 175 13.84 2.38 -9.93
C TYR A 175 14.97 3.01 -10.77
N GLU A 176 15.14 2.57 -12.01
CA GLU A 176 16.19 3.09 -12.91
C GLU A 176 15.88 4.52 -13.40
N ALA A 177 14.60 4.90 -13.45
CA ALA A 177 14.18 6.30 -13.68
C ALA A 177 14.37 7.23 -12.46
N GLY A 178 14.91 6.72 -11.36
CA GLY A 178 15.13 7.52 -10.13
C GLY A 178 14.03 7.42 -9.10
N GLY A 179 12.97 6.65 -9.34
CA GLY A 179 11.87 6.42 -8.41
C GLY A 179 12.23 5.50 -7.22
N VAL A 180 11.35 5.44 -6.24
CA VAL A 180 11.52 4.65 -5.02
C VAL A 180 10.85 3.29 -5.18
N VAL A 181 11.50 2.24 -4.67
CA VAL A 181 10.89 0.91 -4.51
C VAL A 181 10.70 0.65 -3.02
N ALA A 182 9.48 0.36 -2.61
CA ALA A 182 9.14 0.06 -1.23
C ALA A 182 8.39 -1.28 -1.12
N ALA A 183 8.57 -1.98 0.00
CA ALA A 183 7.89 -3.25 0.27
C ALA A 183 7.82 -3.52 1.78
N VAL A 184 6.80 -4.26 2.23
CA VAL A 184 6.63 -4.61 3.65
C VAL A 184 6.20 -6.07 3.82
N CYS A 185 6.65 -6.71 4.90
CA CYS A 185 6.26 -8.06 5.34
C CYS A 185 6.63 -9.11 4.27
N HIS A 186 5.64 -9.70 3.58
CA HIS A 186 5.85 -10.58 2.42
C HIS A 186 5.94 -9.82 1.09
N GLY A 187 5.65 -8.52 1.04
CA GLY A 187 5.83 -7.68 -0.15
C GLY A 187 7.23 -7.75 -0.78
N PRO A 188 8.33 -7.85 0.02
CA PRO A 188 9.66 -8.07 -0.51
C PRO A 188 9.86 -9.35 -1.35
N ALA A 189 8.88 -10.26 -1.41
CA ALA A 189 8.88 -11.35 -2.39
C ALA A 189 8.95 -10.83 -3.83
N ALA A 190 8.42 -9.63 -4.10
CA ALA A 190 8.59 -8.94 -5.38
C ALA A 190 10.06 -8.70 -5.73
N LEU A 191 10.90 -8.42 -4.72
CA LEU A 191 12.30 -8.03 -4.90
C LEU A 191 13.22 -9.20 -5.27
N VAL A 192 12.78 -10.43 -5.00
CA VAL A 192 13.61 -11.65 -5.15
C VAL A 192 14.19 -11.81 -6.56
N ASN A 193 13.42 -11.44 -7.58
CA ASN A 193 13.80 -11.64 -8.98
C ASN A 193 13.88 -10.33 -9.80
N ILE A 194 13.74 -9.14 -9.18
CA ILE A 194 13.95 -7.89 -9.91
C ILE A 194 15.40 -7.81 -10.36
N THR A 195 15.59 -7.79 -11.68
CA THR A 195 16.90 -7.69 -12.30
C THR A 195 17.01 -6.35 -13.02
N LEU A 196 18.03 -5.57 -12.67
CA LEU A 196 18.35 -4.28 -13.28
C LEU A 196 18.90 -4.47 -14.70
N SER A 197 18.92 -3.41 -15.49
CA SER A 197 19.50 -3.41 -16.85
C SER A 197 20.98 -3.82 -16.88
N SER A 198 21.69 -3.69 -15.75
CA SER A 198 23.05 -4.18 -15.56
C SER A 198 23.17 -5.71 -15.47
N GLY A 199 22.05 -6.43 -15.32
CA GLY A 199 22.00 -7.87 -15.04
C GLY A 199 22.10 -8.23 -13.56
N ALA A 200 22.34 -7.26 -12.64
CA ALA A 200 22.39 -7.50 -11.21
C ALA A 200 20.99 -7.53 -10.61
N HIS A 201 20.80 -8.32 -9.53
CA HIS A 201 19.56 -8.21 -8.74
C HIS A 201 19.47 -6.83 -8.07
N LEU A 202 18.29 -6.24 -8.03
CA LEU A 202 18.03 -4.95 -7.34
C LEU A 202 18.55 -4.97 -5.90
N VAL A 203 18.39 -6.09 -5.22
CA VAL A 203 18.74 -6.25 -3.79
C VAL A 203 20.21 -6.62 -3.58
N ALA A 204 21.01 -6.89 -4.62
CA ALA A 204 22.40 -7.28 -4.47
C ALA A 204 23.22 -6.16 -3.81
N GLY A 205 23.84 -6.46 -2.67
CA GLY A 205 24.59 -5.52 -1.84
C GLY A 205 23.75 -4.51 -1.09
N LYS A 206 22.41 -4.64 -1.10
CA LYS A 206 21.48 -3.74 -0.40
C LYS A 206 21.12 -4.26 0.98
N ASN A 207 20.97 -3.32 1.92
CA ASN A 207 20.38 -3.60 3.22
C ASN A 207 18.85 -3.68 3.08
N VAL A 208 18.24 -4.74 3.64
CA VAL A 208 16.80 -4.98 3.57
C VAL A 208 16.24 -5.50 4.88
N ALA A 209 14.95 -5.29 5.10
CA ALA A 209 14.12 -6.01 6.06
C ALA A 209 13.01 -6.74 5.31
N ALA A 210 12.59 -7.88 5.80
CA ALA A 210 11.49 -8.67 5.26
C ALA A 210 10.97 -9.60 6.34
N PHE A 211 9.80 -10.21 6.13
CA PHE A 211 9.28 -11.24 7.01
C PHE A 211 10.34 -12.31 7.23
N THR A 212 10.64 -12.60 8.49
CA THR A 212 11.77 -13.48 8.83
C THR A 212 11.40 -14.95 8.70
N ASP A 213 12.42 -15.80 8.55
CA ASP A 213 12.21 -17.24 8.56
C ASP A 213 11.70 -17.74 9.92
N ASP A 214 12.01 -17.03 11.02
CA ASP A 214 11.52 -17.33 12.37
C ASP A 214 10.06 -16.92 12.53
N GLU A 215 9.66 -15.74 12.06
CA GLU A 215 8.26 -15.34 12.00
C GLU A 215 7.44 -16.32 11.14
N GLU A 216 7.97 -16.81 10.01
CA GLU A 216 7.30 -17.80 9.17
C GLU A 216 7.10 -19.14 9.90
N ARG A 217 8.11 -19.58 10.69
CA ARG A 217 7.98 -20.77 11.55
C ARG A 217 6.98 -20.54 12.68
N ALA A 218 6.94 -19.33 13.26
CA ALA A 218 6.02 -18.98 14.34
C ALA A 218 4.55 -19.08 13.88
N VAL A 219 4.25 -18.68 12.64
CA VAL A 219 2.91 -18.83 12.03
C VAL A 219 2.68 -20.22 11.40
N LYS A 220 3.69 -21.12 11.44
CA LYS A 220 3.65 -22.51 10.94
C LYS A 220 3.40 -22.62 9.43
N LEU A 221 3.85 -21.63 8.66
CA LEU A 221 3.74 -21.61 7.21
C LEU A 221 5.08 -21.84 6.49
N ASP A 222 6.17 -22.07 7.24
CA ASP A 222 7.52 -22.32 6.73
C ASP A 222 7.64 -23.49 5.75
N LYS A 223 6.68 -24.43 5.78
CA LYS A 223 6.58 -25.55 4.85
C LYS A 223 5.50 -25.38 3.78
N THR A 224 4.71 -24.33 3.88
CA THR A 224 3.60 -24.04 2.97
C THR A 224 4.01 -23.01 1.93
N VAL A 225 4.74 -21.96 2.33
CA VAL A 225 5.25 -20.95 1.38
C VAL A 225 6.23 -21.59 0.40
N PRO A 226 6.28 -21.09 -0.85
CA PRO A 226 7.12 -21.69 -1.89
C PRO A 226 8.63 -21.59 -1.58
N PHE A 227 9.02 -20.66 -0.72
CA PHE A 227 10.39 -20.47 -0.23
C PHE A 227 10.39 -19.61 1.03
N LEU A 228 11.47 -19.63 1.81
CA LEU A 228 11.69 -18.74 2.95
C LEU A 228 12.22 -17.39 2.45
N LEU A 229 11.49 -16.31 2.73
CA LEU A 229 11.71 -15.01 2.09
C LEU A 229 13.07 -14.39 2.46
N ALA A 230 13.38 -14.30 3.77
CA ALA A 230 14.61 -13.68 4.24
C ALA A 230 15.86 -14.45 3.74
N SER A 231 15.82 -15.78 3.79
CA SER A 231 16.87 -16.64 3.23
C SER A 231 17.05 -16.43 1.74
N THR A 232 15.95 -16.31 0.99
CA THR A 232 16.01 -16.15 -0.47
C THR A 232 16.55 -14.78 -0.87
N LEU A 233 16.14 -13.69 -0.19
CA LEU A 233 16.70 -12.36 -0.40
C LEU A 233 18.22 -12.34 -0.14
N SER A 234 18.66 -13.00 0.96
CA SER A 234 20.08 -13.14 1.27
C SER A 234 20.84 -13.91 0.19
N ALA A 235 20.24 -14.97 -0.37
CA ALA A 235 20.82 -15.71 -1.48
C ALA A 235 20.91 -14.90 -2.79
N ARG A 236 20.08 -13.83 -2.94
CA ARG A 236 20.18 -12.85 -4.02
C ARG A 236 21.20 -11.73 -3.74
N GLY A 237 21.95 -11.83 -2.65
CA GLY A 237 23.01 -10.90 -2.28
C GLY A 237 22.55 -9.73 -1.41
N ALA A 238 21.33 -9.76 -0.86
CA ALA A 238 20.88 -8.77 0.09
C ALA A 238 21.52 -8.97 1.47
N HIS A 239 21.72 -7.88 2.20
CA HIS A 239 22.06 -7.90 3.63
C HIS A 239 20.76 -7.76 4.42
N HIS A 240 20.22 -8.88 4.89
CA HIS A 240 18.99 -8.89 5.68
C HIS A 240 19.28 -8.47 7.14
N HIS A 241 18.51 -7.48 7.64
CA HIS A 241 18.66 -6.91 8.98
C HIS A 241 17.36 -7.15 9.79
N PRO A 242 17.21 -8.30 10.46
CA PRO A 242 16.03 -8.58 11.26
C PRO A 242 16.03 -7.82 12.59
N ALA A 243 14.84 -7.52 13.10
CA ALA A 243 14.56 -7.28 14.51
C ALA A 243 13.99 -8.56 15.14
N ALA A 244 13.68 -8.51 16.44
CA ALA A 244 12.92 -9.59 17.09
C ALA A 244 11.57 -9.79 16.40
N ASP A 245 11.04 -11.01 16.47
CA ASP A 245 9.73 -11.35 15.88
C ASP A 245 8.66 -10.36 16.32
N TRP A 246 7.87 -9.92 15.37
CA TRP A 246 6.77 -8.94 15.52
C TRP A 246 7.22 -7.54 15.97
N ALA A 247 8.51 -7.28 16.14
CA ALA A 247 8.99 -5.91 16.32
C ALA A 247 9.08 -5.17 14.98
N ALA A 248 8.68 -3.90 14.98
CA ALA A 248 8.80 -3.07 13.79
C ALA A 248 10.28 -2.91 13.39
N LYS A 249 10.58 -3.14 12.13
CA LYS A 249 11.91 -2.91 11.54
C LYS A 249 11.75 -2.34 10.15
N ILE A 250 12.25 -1.14 9.95
CA ILE A 250 12.31 -0.46 8.66
C ILE A 250 13.78 -0.32 8.26
N VAL A 251 14.09 -0.59 7.02
CA VAL A 251 15.43 -0.40 6.44
C VAL A 251 15.28 0.46 5.18
N VAL A 252 16.08 1.53 5.13
CA VAL A 252 16.20 2.42 3.97
C VAL A 252 17.62 2.29 3.42
N ASP A 253 17.75 1.89 2.17
CA ASP A 253 19.02 1.82 1.46
C ASP A 253 18.91 2.60 0.15
N GLY A 254 19.26 3.88 0.21
CA GLY A 254 19.05 4.80 -0.90
C GLY A 254 17.56 4.92 -1.24
N ARG A 255 17.16 4.45 -2.41
CA ARG A 255 15.77 4.49 -2.89
C ARG A 255 15.05 3.13 -2.75
N LEU A 256 15.57 2.24 -1.92
CA LEU A 256 14.93 1.00 -1.52
C LEU A 256 14.48 1.11 -0.07
N VAL A 257 13.17 0.94 0.20
CA VAL A 257 12.56 0.99 1.53
C VAL A 257 11.91 -0.36 1.82
N THR A 258 12.29 -1.00 2.91
CA THR A 258 11.72 -2.31 3.26
C THR A 258 11.34 -2.38 4.72
N GLY A 259 10.26 -3.11 5.02
CA GLY A 259 9.75 -3.35 6.37
C GLY A 259 9.58 -4.85 6.65
N GLN A 260 9.83 -5.26 7.88
CA GLN A 260 9.88 -6.68 8.25
C GLN A 260 8.52 -7.35 8.31
N ASN A 261 7.51 -6.68 8.86
CA ASN A 261 6.24 -7.28 9.28
C ASN A 261 5.11 -6.24 9.28
N PRO A 262 3.85 -6.59 9.61
CA PRO A 262 2.74 -5.63 9.65
C PRO A 262 3.01 -4.41 10.54
N GLN A 263 3.74 -4.60 11.66
CA GLN A 263 4.09 -3.51 12.57
C GLN A 263 5.02 -2.46 11.93
N SER A 264 5.68 -2.81 10.84
CA SER A 264 6.55 -1.92 10.08
C SER A 264 5.81 -1.06 9.07
N ALA A 265 4.53 -1.33 8.79
CA ALA A 265 3.80 -0.74 7.67
C ALA A 265 3.75 0.79 7.70
N THR A 266 3.40 1.39 8.86
CA THR A 266 3.39 2.85 9.04
C THR A 266 4.77 3.45 8.77
N GLY A 267 5.83 2.88 9.36
CA GLY A 267 7.19 3.39 9.20
C GLY A 267 7.73 3.28 7.76
N VAL A 268 7.30 2.26 6.99
CA VAL A 268 7.60 2.19 5.55
C VAL A 268 6.90 3.33 4.81
N GLY A 269 5.64 3.63 5.15
CA GLY A 269 4.92 4.78 4.60
C GLY A 269 5.60 6.11 4.92
N GLU A 270 6.08 6.29 6.15
CA GLU A 270 6.83 7.47 6.58
C GLU A 270 8.15 7.63 5.82
N ALA A 271 8.95 6.58 5.72
CA ALA A 271 10.19 6.59 4.97
C ALA A 271 9.97 6.87 3.47
N LEU A 272 8.91 6.32 2.90
CA LEU A 272 8.53 6.58 1.52
C LEU A 272 8.12 8.04 1.31
N ARG A 273 7.27 8.59 2.20
CA ARG A 273 6.93 10.03 2.21
C ARG A 273 8.18 10.90 2.23
N ASP A 274 9.10 10.64 3.17
CA ASP A 274 10.30 11.46 3.37
C ASP A 274 11.23 11.45 2.15
N LEU A 275 11.29 10.35 1.40
CA LEU A 275 12.04 10.26 0.14
C LEU A 275 11.35 10.99 -1.03
N LEU A 276 10.03 11.15 -0.97
CA LEU A 276 9.26 11.81 -2.03
C LEU A 276 9.07 13.31 -1.79
N THR A 277 9.24 13.76 -0.54
CA THR A 277 9.10 15.16 -0.12
C THR A 277 10.33 15.63 0.67
N PRO A 278 11.54 15.62 0.06
CA PRO A 278 12.79 15.97 0.72
C PRO A 278 12.92 17.46 1.13
#